data_76c53be5b0726d215fa116fc0b212110
#
_entry.id   76c53be5b0726d215fa116fc0b212110
#
_cell.length_a   1.000
_cell.length_b   1.000
_cell.length_c   1.000
_cell.angle_alpha   90.00
_cell.angle_beta   90.00
_cell.angle_gamma   90.00
#
_symmetry.space_group_name_H-M   'P 1'
#
loop_
_entity.id
_entity.type
_entity.pdbx_description
1 polymer ?
#
loop_
_entity_poly.entity_id
_entity_poly.type
_entity_poly.pdbx_seq_one_letter_code
_entity_poly.pdbx_strand_id
1 'polypeptide(L)'
;MSTIRSGNLSDISAVLALWREAEAEPTHIDDSSSLMKLIQRDPLALVVADSEGQVVGSVIAGWDGWRGSIYRLAVAPDARRAGLGRRLVAEAEQRLAGLGARRLQTFVVATDAQATGFWRSSEWEEQVERLRFVRG
;
A
#
# COMPACT_ATOMS: atom_id res chain seq x y z
N MET A 1 13.07 3.98 -15.05
CA MET A 1 12.66 2.63 -14.59
C MET A 1 12.60 2.60 -13.08
N SER A 2 11.61 1.95 -12.52
CA SER A 2 11.40 1.92 -11.08
C SER A 2 11.94 0.64 -10.46
N THR A 3 12.57 0.79 -9.30
CA THR A 3 13.03 -0.32 -8.46
C THR A 3 12.10 -0.47 -7.27
N ILE A 4 11.63 -1.68 -7.02
CA ILE A 4 10.81 -1.98 -5.85
C ILE A 4 11.74 -2.39 -4.71
N ARG A 5 11.61 -1.75 -3.56
CA ARG A 5 12.45 -2.02 -2.39
C ARG A 5 11.70 -1.74 -1.11
N SER A 6 12.24 -2.19 0.02
CA SER A 6 11.69 -1.82 1.33
C SER A 6 11.89 -0.33 1.58
N GLY A 7 10.88 0.30 2.15
CA GLY A 7 10.98 1.68 2.62
C GLY A 7 11.69 1.73 3.96
N ASN A 8 12.43 2.79 4.20
CA ASN A 8 13.13 3.01 5.46
C ASN A 8 12.76 4.35 6.07
N LEU A 9 13.32 4.66 7.23
CA LEU A 9 12.97 5.89 7.96
C LEU A 9 13.20 7.16 7.12
N SER A 10 14.20 7.16 6.26
CA SER A 10 14.49 8.32 5.41
C SER A 10 13.48 8.51 4.28
N ASP A 11 12.63 7.53 4.01
CA ASP A 11 11.60 7.61 2.97
C ASP A 11 10.29 8.21 3.48
N ILE A 12 10.11 8.37 4.79
CA ILE A 12 8.82 8.75 5.38
C ILE A 12 8.26 10.04 4.78
N SER A 13 9.05 11.09 4.70
CA SER A 13 8.58 12.38 4.15
C SER A 13 8.12 12.25 2.71
N ALA A 14 8.88 11.50 1.90
CA ALA A 14 8.53 11.28 0.49
C ALA A 14 7.27 10.44 0.34
N VAL A 15 7.08 9.43 1.20
CA VAL A 15 5.87 8.60 1.17
C VAL A 15 4.64 9.41 1.55
N LEU A 16 4.73 10.25 2.58
CA LEU A 16 3.60 11.11 2.96
C LEU A 16 3.26 12.12 1.86
N ALA A 17 4.28 12.68 1.21
CA ALA A 17 4.07 13.57 0.08
C ALA A 17 3.42 12.84 -1.10
N LEU A 18 3.84 11.60 -1.37
CA LEU A 18 3.24 10.76 -2.40
C LEU A 18 1.74 10.53 -2.13
N TRP A 19 1.38 10.24 -0.89
CA TRP A 19 -0.02 9.98 -0.54
C TRP A 19 -0.90 11.23 -0.78
N ARG A 20 -0.39 12.42 -0.46
CA ARG A 20 -1.10 13.67 -0.76
C ARG A 20 -1.22 13.91 -2.27
N GLU A 21 -0.13 13.70 -3.01
CA GLU A 21 -0.10 13.86 -4.46
C GLU A 21 -1.02 12.87 -5.18
N ALA A 22 -1.09 11.63 -4.69
CA ALA A 22 -1.93 10.59 -5.25
C ALA A 22 -3.40 10.71 -4.81
N GLU A 23 -3.72 11.73 -4.03
CA GLU A 23 -5.07 12.00 -3.52
C GLU A 23 -5.63 10.85 -2.68
N ALA A 24 -4.74 10.13 -1.97
CA ALA A 24 -5.16 9.12 -1.03
C ALA A 24 -5.99 9.77 0.08
N GLU A 25 -7.12 9.15 0.42
CA GLU A 25 -7.96 9.68 1.48
C GLU A 25 -7.19 9.69 2.80
N PRO A 26 -7.00 10.86 3.42
CA PRO A 26 -6.17 10.96 4.61
C PRO A 26 -6.89 10.40 5.83
N THR A 27 -6.11 9.82 6.73
CA THR A 27 -6.57 9.45 8.07
C THR A 27 -5.66 10.12 9.10
N HIS A 28 -6.10 10.19 10.35
CA HIS A 28 -5.31 10.82 11.40
C HIS A 28 -4.04 10.06 11.77
N ILE A 29 -3.87 8.86 11.23
CA ILE A 29 -2.64 8.06 11.43
C ILE A 29 -1.69 8.14 10.23
N ASP A 30 -1.99 8.97 9.24
CA ASP A 30 -1.10 9.21 8.10
C ASP A 30 -0.08 10.29 8.48
N ASP A 31 0.78 9.97 9.43
CA ASP A 31 1.80 10.90 9.91
C ASP A 31 3.14 10.18 10.09
N SER A 32 4.20 10.98 10.27
CA SER A 32 5.56 10.44 10.37
C SER A 32 5.75 9.56 11.59
N SER A 33 5.11 9.88 12.70
CA SER A 33 5.20 9.09 13.92
C SER A 33 4.63 7.69 13.74
N SER A 34 3.47 7.59 13.10
CA SER A 34 2.82 6.30 12.84
C SER A 34 3.61 5.46 11.86
N LEU A 35 4.16 6.07 10.79
CA LEU A 35 5.00 5.36 9.83
C LEU A 35 6.32 4.90 10.47
N MET A 36 6.88 5.73 11.34
CA MET A 36 8.09 5.34 12.08
C MET A 36 7.84 4.10 12.91
N LYS A 37 6.72 4.06 13.64
CA LYS A 37 6.34 2.89 14.45
C LYS A 37 6.18 1.64 13.60
N LEU A 38 5.54 1.78 12.44
CA LEU A 38 5.36 0.67 11.51
C LEU A 38 6.70 0.11 11.07
N ILE A 39 7.60 0.96 10.62
CA ILE A 39 8.92 0.55 10.10
C ILE A 39 9.75 -0.08 11.20
N GLN A 40 9.72 0.48 12.41
CA GLN A 40 10.48 -0.05 13.54
C GLN A 40 9.98 -1.42 13.97
N ARG A 41 8.67 -1.64 13.93
CA ARG A 41 8.08 -2.93 14.28
C ARG A 41 8.29 -3.98 13.21
N ASP A 42 8.15 -3.59 11.94
CA ASP A 42 8.19 -4.50 10.81
C ASP A 42 8.90 -3.82 9.63
N PRO A 43 10.24 -3.92 9.57
CA PRO A 43 11.03 -3.19 8.57
C PRO A 43 10.72 -3.53 7.11
N LEU A 44 10.03 -4.65 6.86
CA LEU A 44 9.69 -5.08 5.50
C LEU A 44 8.25 -4.78 5.11
N ALA A 45 7.46 -4.19 6.01
CA ALA A 45 6.05 -3.93 5.74
C ALA A 45 5.84 -2.81 4.72
N LEU A 46 6.60 -1.73 4.81
CA LEU A 46 6.50 -0.63 3.85
C LEU A 46 7.37 -0.94 2.64
N VAL A 47 6.73 -0.98 1.46
CA VAL A 47 7.40 -1.23 0.19
C VAL A 47 7.24 0.02 -0.66
N VAL A 48 8.32 0.47 -1.29
CA VAL A 48 8.31 1.65 -2.14
C VAL A 48 8.83 1.34 -3.54
N ALA A 49 8.36 2.10 -4.50
CA ALA A 49 8.91 2.12 -5.85
C ALA A 49 9.78 3.38 -5.98
N ASP A 50 11.02 3.17 -6.30
CA ASP A 50 12.03 4.21 -6.41
C ASP A 50 12.41 4.38 -7.87
N SER A 51 12.22 5.58 -8.41
CA SER A 51 12.64 5.94 -9.76
C SER A 51 13.73 7.01 -9.64
N GLU A 52 14.96 6.59 -9.84
CA GLU A 52 16.12 7.51 -9.81
C GLU A 52 16.19 8.37 -8.55
N GLY A 53 15.99 7.74 -7.39
CA GLY A 53 16.03 8.41 -6.10
C GLY A 53 14.72 9.07 -5.66
N GLN A 54 13.69 9.00 -6.48
CA GLN A 54 12.38 9.57 -6.16
C GLN A 54 11.37 8.47 -5.88
N VAL A 55 10.64 8.58 -4.77
CA VAL A 55 9.57 7.63 -4.43
C VAL A 55 8.35 7.94 -5.30
N VAL A 56 7.99 7.02 -6.17
CA VAL A 56 6.87 7.16 -7.11
C VAL A 56 5.73 6.19 -6.84
N GLY A 57 5.88 5.31 -5.88
CA GLY A 57 4.82 4.38 -5.49
C GLY A 57 5.06 3.82 -4.11
N SER A 58 4.01 3.33 -3.48
CA SER A 58 4.08 2.70 -2.17
C SER A 58 3.00 1.65 -2.00
N VAL A 59 3.24 0.74 -1.07
CA VAL A 59 2.23 -0.19 -0.55
C VAL A 59 2.67 -0.61 0.84
N ILE A 60 1.72 -0.86 1.73
CA ILE A 60 2.00 -1.45 3.03
C ILE A 60 1.48 -2.87 3.02
N ALA A 61 2.37 -3.84 3.27
CA ALA A 61 2.04 -5.25 3.39
C ALA A 61 2.07 -5.64 4.87
N GLY A 62 0.93 -5.52 5.53
CA GLY A 62 0.80 -5.75 6.96
C GLY A 62 0.57 -7.21 7.31
N TRP A 63 1.31 -7.73 8.27
CA TRP A 63 1.21 -9.11 8.76
C TRP A 63 0.89 -9.10 10.24
N ASP A 64 -0.19 -9.72 10.64
CA ASP A 64 -0.59 -9.78 12.05
C ASP A 64 -0.28 -11.15 12.70
N GLY A 65 0.38 -12.05 11.97
CA GLY A 65 0.66 -13.40 12.42
C GLY A 65 -0.40 -14.41 11.98
N TRP A 66 -1.44 -13.96 11.32
CA TRP A 66 -2.57 -14.79 10.88
C TRP A 66 -3.03 -14.44 9.47
N ARG A 67 -3.32 -13.16 9.20
CA ARG A 67 -3.72 -12.70 7.86
C ARG A 67 -2.81 -11.59 7.40
N GLY A 68 -2.80 -11.38 6.09
CA GLY A 68 -2.15 -10.23 5.49
C GLY A 68 -3.16 -9.15 5.13
N SER A 69 -2.75 -7.91 5.26
CA SER A 69 -3.56 -6.76 4.86
C SER A 69 -2.72 -5.82 4.01
N ILE A 70 -3.32 -5.30 2.94
CA ILE A 70 -2.67 -4.34 2.07
C ILE A 70 -3.27 -2.98 2.35
N TYR A 71 -2.41 -2.00 2.64
CA TYR A 71 -2.79 -0.62 2.88
C TYR A 71 -2.01 0.32 1.99
N ARG A 72 -2.59 1.47 1.71
CA ARG A 72 -1.89 2.61 1.09
C ARG A 72 -1.15 2.25 -0.19
N LEU A 73 -1.82 1.52 -1.07
CA LEU A 73 -1.33 1.40 -2.43
C LEU A 73 -1.49 2.76 -3.11
N ALA A 74 -0.38 3.36 -3.49
CA ALA A 74 -0.38 4.67 -4.14
C ALA A 74 0.68 4.70 -5.23
N VAL A 75 0.35 5.35 -6.34
CA VAL A 75 1.27 5.57 -7.45
C VAL A 75 1.17 7.05 -7.84
N ALA A 76 2.30 7.72 -7.98
CA ALA A 76 2.34 9.11 -8.40
C ALA A 76 1.59 9.27 -9.75
N PRO A 77 0.82 10.36 -9.92
CA PRO A 77 -0.01 10.52 -11.12
C PRO A 77 0.76 10.37 -12.44
N ASP A 78 1.97 10.89 -12.52
CA ASP A 78 2.80 10.81 -13.73
C ASP A 78 3.52 9.47 -13.89
N ALA A 79 3.44 8.58 -12.90
CA ALA A 79 4.01 7.23 -12.97
C ALA A 79 2.94 6.15 -13.20
N ARG A 80 1.69 6.55 -13.40
CA ARG A 80 0.59 5.61 -13.64
C ARG A 80 0.64 5.07 -15.07
N ARG A 81 -0.11 3.97 -15.29
CA ARG A 81 -0.23 3.28 -16.59
C ARG A 81 1.02 2.54 -17.04
N ALA A 82 1.99 2.36 -16.15
CA ALA A 82 3.19 1.56 -16.43
C ALA A 82 3.18 0.22 -15.69
N GLY A 83 2.04 -0.17 -15.11
CA GLY A 83 1.92 -1.42 -14.38
C GLY A 83 2.54 -1.40 -12.99
N LEU A 84 2.90 -0.22 -12.48
CA LEU A 84 3.59 -0.10 -11.20
C LEU A 84 2.73 -0.55 -10.03
N GLY A 85 1.44 -0.21 -10.04
CA GLY A 85 0.51 -0.66 -9.00
C GLY A 85 0.45 -2.17 -8.89
N ARG A 86 0.39 -2.86 -10.03
CA ARG A 86 0.38 -4.33 -10.07
C ARG A 86 1.68 -4.91 -9.54
N ARG A 87 2.80 -4.31 -9.86
CA ARG A 87 4.12 -4.75 -9.36
C ARG A 87 4.20 -4.59 -7.85
N LEU A 88 3.69 -3.49 -7.31
CA LEU A 88 3.67 -3.26 -5.87
C LEU A 88 2.79 -4.27 -5.15
N VAL A 89 1.59 -4.55 -5.67
CA VAL A 89 0.69 -5.55 -5.10
C VAL A 89 1.33 -6.93 -5.17
N ALA A 90 1.95 -7.28 -6.29
CA ALA A 90 2.62 -8.59 -6.44
C ALA A 90 3.74 -8.74 -5.41
N GLU A 91 4.51 -7.70 -5.16
CA GLU A 91 5.57 -7.72 -4.13
C GLU A 91 4.98 -7.92 -2.74
N ALA A 92 3.90 -7.21 -2.42
CA ALA A 92 3.20 -7.37 -1.15
C ALA A 92 2.64 -8.79 -0.99
N GLU A 93 2.02 -9.33 -2.02
CA GLU A 93 1.49 -10.69 -2.01
C GLU A 93 2.59 -11.73 -1.78
N GLN A 94 3.73 -11.56 -2.45
CA GLN A 94 4.88 -12.44 -2.30
C GLN A 94 5.41 -12.44 -0.87
N ARG A 95 5.56 -11.25 -0.31
CA ARG A 95 6.02 -11.11 1.07
C ARG A 95 5.07 -11.82 2.05
N LEU A 96 3.78 -11.54 1.92
CA LEU A 96 2.78 -12.09 2.83
C LEU A 96 2.63 -13.60 2.70
N ALA A 97 2.70 -14.12 1.48
CA ALA A 97 2.71 -15.57 1.24
C ALA A 97 3.92 -16.23 1.89
N GLY A 98 5.10 -15.59 1.78
CA GLY A 98 6.32 -16.09 2.41
C GLY A 98 6.25 -16.11 3.93
N LEU A 99 5.44 -15.26 4.53
CA LEU A 99 5.20 -15.24 5.98
C LEU A 99 4.14 -16.26 6.42
N GLY A 100 3.46 -16.89 5.46
CA GLY A 100 2.44 -17.90 5.75
C GLY A 100 1.01 -17.40 5.66
N ALA A 101 0.78 -16.22 5.13
CA ALA A 101 -0.57 -15.69 4.97
C ALA A 101 -1.36 -16.54 3.98
N ARG A 102 -2.51 -17.05 4.41
CA ARG A 102 -3.43 -17.81 3.57
C ARG A 102 -4.63 -16.99 3.14
N ARG A 103 -4.76 -15.78 3.68
CA ARG A 103 -5.83 -14.85 3.37
C ARG A 103 -5.27 -13.44 3.36
N LEU A 104 -5.56 -12.70 2.32
CA LEU A 104 -5.18 -11.30 2.18
C LEU A 104 -6.45 -10.46 2.06
N GLN A 105 -6.39 -9.23 2.54
CA GLN A 105 -7.52 -8.30 2.44
C GLN A 105 -7.03 -6.89 2.20
N THR A 106 -7.90 -6.07 1.63
CA THR A 106 -7.68 -4.63 1.48
C THR A 106 -9.03 -3.93 1.54
N PHE A 107 -9.02 -2.66 1.95
CA PHE A 107 -10.21 -1.82 1.97
C PHE A 107 -10.02 -0.68 0.98
N VAL A 108 -11.02 -0.45 0.17
CA VAL A 108 -10.98 0.54 -0.90
C VAL A 108 -12.13 1.50 -0.69
N VAL A 109 -11.87 2.80 -0.80
CA VAL A 109 -12.94 3.81 -0.73
C VAL A 109 -13.88 3.60 -1.92
N ALA A 110 -15.14 3.31 -1.63
CA ALA A 110 -16.11 2.90 -2.65
C ALA A 110 -16.32 3.96 -3.76
N THR A 111 -16.14 5.23 -3.42
CA THR A 111 -16.33 6.35 -4.37
C THR A 111 -15.06 6.69 -5.14
N ASP A 112 -13.92 6.06 -4.82
CA ASP A 112 -12.69 6.27 -5.57
C ASP A 112 -12.70 5.36 -6.80
N ALA A 113 -13.10 5.93 -7.94
CA ALA A 113 -13.27 5.17 -9.18
C ALA A 113 -11.95 4.56 -9.69
N GLN A 114 -10.83 5.25 -9.48
CA GLN A 114 -9.54 4.73 -9.90
C GLN A 114 -9.13 3.53 -9.07
N ALA A 115 -9.27 3.61 -7.76
CA ALA A 115 -8.93 2.52 -6.86
C ALA A 115 -9.85 1.32 -7.07
N THR A 116 -11.17 1.54 -7.13
CA THR A 116 -12.11 0.44 -7.35
C THR A 116 -11.89 -0.22 -8.71
N GLY A 117 -11.62 0.57 -9.74
CA GLY A 117 -11.31 0.05 -11.07
C GLY A 117 -10.06 -0.82 -11.06
N PHE A 118 -9.01 -0.38 -10.36
CA PHE A 118 -7.78 -1.15 -10.23
C PHE A 118 -8.04 -2.52 -9.61
N TRP A 119 -8.69 -2.54 -8.45
CA TRP A 119 -8.93 -3.80 -7.71
C TRP A 119 -9.91 -4.71 -8.45
N ARG A 120 -10.95 -4.15 -9.09
CA ARG A 120 -11.91 -4.94 -9.88
C ARG A 120 -11.28 -5.55 -11.12
N SER A 121 -10.23 -4.94 -11.66
CA SER A 121 -9.49 -5.50 -12.79
C SER A 121 -8.46 -6.56 -12.39
N SER A 122 -8.26 -6.74 -11.10
CA SER A 122 -7.34 -7.74 -10.53
C SER A 122 -8.06 -9.06 -10.28
N GLU A 123 -7.32 -10.05 -9.78
CA GLU A 123 -7.90 -11.34 -9.39
C GLU A 123 -8.50 -11.32 -7.98
N TRP A 124 -8.51 -10.16 -7.34
CA TRP A 124 -9.10 -10.01 -6.00
C TRP A 124 -10.63 -9.97 -6.09
N GLU A 125 -11.28 -10.68 -5.17
CA GLU A 125 -12.73 -10.77 -5.12
C GLU A 125 -13.32 -9.63 -4.28
N GLU A 126 -14.23 -8.88 -4.86
CA GLU A 126 -14.97 -7.84 -4.14
C GLU A 126 -16.06 -8.50 -3.29
N GLN A 127 -16.07 -8.24 -1.98
CA GLN A 127 -17.04 -8.81 -1.05
C GLN A 127 -18.02 -7.74 -0.58
N VAL A 128 -19.09 -7.55 -1.32
CA VAL A 128 -20.06 -6.46 -1.08
C VAL A 128 -20.93 -6.69 0.16
N GLU A 129 -21.02 -7.92 0.65
CA GLU A 129 -21.82 -8.25 1.83
C GLU A 129 -21.07 -8.03 3.15
N ARG A 130 -19.81 -7.62 3.08
CA ARG A 130 -19.00 -7.34 4.27
C ARG A 130 -19.12 -5.87 4.65
N LEU A 131 -19.33 -5.60 5.92
CA LEU A 131 -19.36 -4.24 6.45
C LEU A 131 -18.10 -4.00 7.26
N ARG A 132 -17.59 -2.78 7.16
CA ARG A 132 -16.41 -2.36 7.91
C ARG A 132 -16.84 -1.51 9.10
N PHE A 133 -16.39 -1.90 10.29
CA PHE A 133 -16.60 -1.12 11.51
C PHE A 133 -15.24 -0.62 11.97
N VAL A 134 -15.15 0.65 12.28
CA VAL A 134 -13.89 1.27 12.73
C VAL A 134 -14.11 2.06 14.02
N ARG A 135 -13.04 2.22 14.77
CA ARG A 135 -13.03 3.04 15.98
C ARG A 135 -11.67 3.74 16.07
N GLY A 136 -11.70 5.05 16.40
CA GLY A 136 -10.45 5.81 16.51
C GLY A 136 -10.10 6.67 15.33
#